data_1989f05d99af7a7821aa62f8ccf2b977
#
_entry.id   1989f05d99af7a7821aa62f8ccf2b977
#
_cell.length_a   1.000
_cell.length_b   1.000
_cell.length_c   1.000
_cell.angle_alpha   90.00
_cell.angle_beta   90.00
_cell.angle_gamma   90.00
#
_symmetry.space_group_name_H-M   'P 1'
#
loop_
_entity.id
_entity.type
_entity.pdbx_description
1 polymer ?
#
loop_
_entity_poly.entity_id
_entity_poly.type
_entity_poly.pdbx_seq_one_letter_code
_entity_poly.pdbx_strand_id
1 'polypeptide(L)'
;MHNYTREDILQLVEEEDVAFIRLQFTDIFGMMKNMAVTVSQLEKALDNRCMFDVSSVEGLSCEEDSDMYLYPDPRTFEIFPWRPQQGKVARLICDVYRPDGTPYEVDPRYVLKKAIAEAAEEGYTMNVGPECEFFLFHTDDDGLPTTLTHEKAGYFDVGPLDLGENARRDMVLTLEDMGFEITSSHHEIAPAQHEIDFRYDEALVTADNLMTFKMVVKTIAKRHGLHATFMPKPRTETYGSGMHINLSLSRNGVNAFQSADDKNGLSREGYYFIGGLMKHIKAITCITNPTVNSYKRFVPGYDAPVYICLLYTSPSPRDRTRSRMPSSA
;
A
#
# COMPACT_ATOMS: atom_id res chain seq x y z
N MET A 1 -4.19 7.48 10.94
CA MET A 1 -5.35 8.22 10.40
C MET A 1 -5.92 9.17 11.43
N HIS A 2 -6.37 10.34 11.01
CA HIS A 2 -7.01 11.31 11.86
C HIS A 2 -8.52 11.01 11.96
N ASN A 3 -9.13 11.30 13.10
CA ASN A 3 -10.59 11.16 13.25
C ASN A 3 -11.27 12.51 12.92
N TYR A 4 -10.99 13.07 11.73
CA TYR A 4 -11.61 14.31 11.31
C TYR A 4 -13.10 14.12 11.02
N THR A 5 -13.90 15.04 11.54
CA THR A 5 -15.28 15.22 11.13
C THR A 5 -15.36 16.06 9.86
N ARG A 6 -16.55 16.16 9.27
CA ARG A 6 -16.82 17.05 8.13
C ARG A 6 -16.46 18.52 8.48
N GLU A 7 -16.83 18.92 9.67
CA GLU A 7 -16.60 20.29 10.19
C GLU A 7 -15.11 20.57 10.36
N ASP A 8 -14.35 19.60 10.90
CA ASP A 8 -12.89 19.72 11.04
C ASP A 8 -12.21 19.90 9.67
N ILE A 9 -12.64 19.15 8.65
CA ILE A 9 -12.09 19.28 7.30
C ILE A 9 -12.38 20.65 6.70
N LEU A 10 -13.61 21.16 6.84
CA LEU A 10 -13.97 22.48 6.34
C LEU A 10 -13.14 23.58 7.01
N GLN A 11 -12.89 23.47 8.31
CA GLN A 11 -12.04 24.40 9.04
C GLN A 11 -10.58 24.30 8.60
N LEU A 12 -10.03 23.07 8.52
CA LEU A 12 -8.64 22.83 8.13
C LEU A 12 -8.31 23.34 6.71
N VAL A 13 -9.22 23.18 5.76
CA VAL A 13 -8.96 23.68 4.39
C VAL A 13 -8.90 25.20 4.33
N GLU A 14 -9.61 25.91 5.20
CA GLU A 14 -9.55 27.36 5.31
C GLU A 14 -8.25 27.80 6.02
N GLU A 15 -7.93 27.19 7.17
CA GLU A 15 -6.75 27.52 7.97
C GLU A 15 -5.44 27.24 7.21
N GLU A 16 -5.41 26.17 6.42
CA GLU A 16 -4.23 25.69 5.71
C GLU A 16 -4.11 26.19 4.25
N ASP A 17 -4.98 27.09 3.81
CA ASP A 17 -5.03 27.63 2.43
C ASP A 17 -5.07 26.52 1.37
N VAL A 18 -5.93 25.51 1.56
CA VAL A 18 -6.13 24.45 0.60
C VAL A 18 -6.99 24.93 -0.56
N ALA A 19 -6.51 24.81 -1.79
CA ALA A 19 -7.22 25.24 -3.00
C ALA A 19 -7.85 24.07 -3.79
N PHE A 20 -7.24 22.89 -3.72
CA PHE A 20 -7.66 21.69 -4.47
C PHE A 20 -7.78 20.46 -3.58
N ILE A 21 -8.82 19.68 -3.84
CA ILE A 21 -9.05 18.39 -3.19
C ILE A 21 -8.95 17.29 -4.25
N ARG A 22 -8.15 16.28 -3.97
CA ARG A 22 -8.05 15.05 -4.78
C ARG A 22 -8.98 13.99 -4.18
N LEU A 23 -10.05 13.66 -4.89
CA LEU A 23 -10.92 12.52 -4.57
C LEU A 23 -10.28 11.28 -5.20
N GLN A 24 -9.67 10.45 -4.37
CA GLN A 24 -8.85 9.32 -4.80
C GLN A 24 -9.59 8.00 -4.62
N PHE A 25 -9.45 7.10 -5.58
CA PHE A 25 -9.95 5.72 -5.51
C PHE A 25 -8.97 4.80 -6.24
N THR A 26 -9.12 3.49 -6.09
CA THR A 26 -8.18 2.50 -6.64
C THR A 26 -8.93 1.60 -7.62
N ASP A 27 -8.34 1.34 -8.80
CA ASP A 27 -8.84 0.34 -9.73
C ASP A 27 -8.43 -1.09 -9.32
N ILE A 28 -8.95 -2.10 -10.02
CA ILE A 28 -8.66 -3.52 -9.72
C ILE A 28 -7.20 -3.91 -9.93
N PHE A 29 -6.40 -3.10 -10.64
CA PHE A 29 -4.97 -3.32 -10.86
C PHE A 29 -4.10 -2.65 -9.79
N GLY A 30 -4.72 -2.06 -8.76
CA GLY A 30 -4.00 -1.33 -7.72
C GLY A 30 -3.41 -0.01 -8.20
N MET A 31 -4.00 0.60 -9.22
CA MET A 31 -3.62 1.94 -9.70
C MET A 31 -4.51 2.98 -9.06
N MET A 32 -3.88 3.96 -8.40
CA MET A 32 -4.64 5.08 -7.83
C MET A 32 -5.12 6.01 -8.94
N LYS A 33 -6.40 6.27 -8.94
CA LYS A 33 -7.10 7.24 -9.78
C LYS A 33 -7.52 8.44 -8.94
N ASN A 34 -7.80 9.57 -9.58
CA ASN A 34 -8.38 10.69 -8.87
C ASN A 34 -9.21 11.60 -9.77
N MET A 35 -10.21 12.23 -9.17
CA MET A 35 -10.87 13.42 -9.67
C MET A 35 -10.47 14.60 -8.79
N ALA A 36 -10.13 15.74 -9.40
CA ALA A 36 -9.81 16.96 -8.65
C ALA A 36 -11.00 17.89 -8.62
N VAL A 37 -11.28 18.43 -7.45
CA VAL A 37 -12.26 19.50 -7.26
C VAL A 37 -11.58 20.70 -6.58
N THR A 38 -12.10 21.89 -6.81
CA THR A 38 -11.69 23.07 -6.04
C THR A 38 -12.34 23.05 -4.66
N VAL A 39 -11.78 23.78 -3.71
CA VAL A 39 -12.32 23.87 -2.35
C VAL A 39 -13.79 24.34 -2.33
N SER A 40 -14.20 25.16 -3.29
CA SER A 40 -15.60 25.59 -3.44
C SER A 40 -16.60 24.45 -3.72
N GLN A 41 -16.11 23.29 -4.13
CA GLN A 41 -16.91 22.08 -4.34
C GLN A 41 -16.76 21.05 -3.21
N LEU A 42 -15.99 21.36 -2.16
CA LEU A 42 -15.71 20.42 -1.08
C LEU A 42 -16.98 19.99 -0.33
N GLU A 43 -17.88 20.89 -0.03
CA GLU A 43 -19.16 20.56 0.62
C GLU A 43 -19.97 19.56 -0.22
N LYS A 44 -20.04 19.80 -1.53
CA LYS A 44 -20.69 18.89 -2.46
C LYS A 44 -20.03 17.51 -2.45
N ALA A 45 -18.71 17.46 -2.36
CA ALA A 45 -17.96 16.20 -2.29
C ALA A 45 -18.26 15.45 -0.98
N LEU A 46 -18.21 16.14 0.16
CA LEU A 46 -18.52 15.59 1.48
C LEU A 46 -20.00 15.15 1.63
N ASP A 47 -20.89 15.72 0.81
CA ASP A 47 -22.29 15.30 0.69
C ASP A 47 -22.47 14.11 -0.28
N ASN A 48 -21.40 13.44 -0.74
CA ASN A 48 -21.42 12.29 -1.64
C ASN A 48 -22.07 12.59 -3.01
N ARG A 49 -21.94 13.81 -3.52
CA ARG A 49 -22.58 14.26 -4.76
C ARG A 49 -21.60 14.49 -5.92
N CYS A 50 -20.37 13.96 -5.80
CA CYS A 50 -19.40 13.99 -6.88
C CYS A 50 -19.53 12.75 -7.75
N MET A 51 -20.10 12.95 -8.93
CA MET A 51 -20.30 11.92 -9.95
C MET A 51 -19.11 11.86 -10.91
N PHE A 52 -18.76 10.68 -11.37
CA PHE A 52 -17.78 10.46 -12.43
C PHE A 52 -18.20 9.31 -13.34
N ASP A 53 -17.69 9.31 -14.56
CA ASP A 53 -17.89 8.24 -15.53
C ASP A 53 -16.83 7.14 -15.32
N VAL A 54 -17.32 5.94 -15.00
CA VAL A 54 -16.46 4.77 -14.74
C VAL A 54 -16.14 3.97 -16.01
N SER A 55 -16.82 4.26 -17.14
CA SER A 55 -16.70 3.48 -18.38
C SER A 55 -15.29 3.40 -18.93
N SER A 56 -14.47 4.42 -18.68
CA SER A 56 -13.06 4.50 -19.11
C SER A 56 -12.08 4.09 -18.03
N VAL A 57 -12.54 3.64 -16.85
CA VAL A 57 -11.66 3.14 -15.80
C VAL A 57 -11.49 1.64 -15.98
N GLU A 58 -10.29 1.25 -16.36
CA GLU A 58 -9.97 -0.16 -16.64
C GLU A 58 -10.25 -1.05 -15.41
N GLY A 59 -11.00 -2.13 -15.65
CA GLY A 59 -11.39 -3.07 -14.60
C GLY A 59 -12.55 -2.62 -13.71
N LEU A 60 -12.99 -1.37 -13.79
CA LEU A 60 -14.22 -0.89 -13.12
C LEU A 60 -15.34 -0.62 -14.12
N SER A 61 -15.07 -0.68 -15.42
CA SER A 61 -16.07 -0.37 -16.47
C SER A 61 -17.26 -1.33 -16.42
N CYS A 62 -18.46 -0.77 -16.52
CA CYS A 62 -19.71 -1.46 -16.68
C CYS A 62 -20.43 -0.89 -17.90
N GLU A 63 -20.91 -1.75 -18.80
CA GLU A 63 -21.61 -1.30 -20.04
C GLU A 63 -22.98 -0.70 -19.75
N GLU A 64 -23.62 -1.08 -18.65
CA GLU A 64 -25.00 -0.70 -18.32
C GLU A 64 -25.12 0.56 -17.47
N ASP A 65 -24.14 0.83 -16.60
CA ASP A 65 -24.11 1.98 -15.68
C ASP A 65 -22.75 2.66 -15.71
N SER A 66 -22.62 3.76 -16.45
CA SER A 66 -21.36 4.51 -16.54
C SER A 66 -21.17 5.51 -15.41
N ASP A 67 -22.26 6.04 -14.85
CA ASP A 67 -22.23 7.08 -13.83
C ASP A 67 -22.13 6.48 -12.44
N MET A 68 -21.05 6.81 -11.72
CA MET A 68 -20.81 6.41 -10.32
C MET A 68 -20.53 7.64 -9.46
N TYR A 69 -20.63 7.47 -8.14
CA TYR A 69 -20.39 8.51 -7.16
C TYR A 69 -19.20 8.18 -6.29
N LEU A 70 -18.40 9.20 -5.97
CA LEU A 70 -17.31 9.13 -5.02
C LEU A 70 -17.82 9.52 -3.64
N TYR A 71 -17.67 8.62 -2.68
CA TYR A 71 -18.02 8.79 -1.28
C TYR A 71 -16.73 8.95 -0.46
N PRO A 72 -16.32 10.19 -0.17
CA PRO A 72 -15.07 10.45 0.56
C PRO A 72 -15.13 9.90 1.98
N ASP A 73 -14.05 9.28 2.42
CA ASP A 73 -13.85 8.89 3.82
C ASP A 73 -13.11 10.02 4.55
N PRO A 74 -13.76 10.77 5.46
CA PRO A 74 -13.15 11.90 6.17
C PRO A 74 -11.88 11.53 6.94
N ARG A 75 -11.77 10.29 7.42
CA ARG A 75 -10.58 9.79 8.16
C ARG A 75 -9.31 9.77 7.32
N THR A 76 -9.46 9.85 6.00
CA THR A 76 -8.35 9.81 5.05
C THR A 76 -7.93 11.17 4.54
N PHE A 77 -8.51 12.27 5.08
CA PHE A 77 -8.11 13.61 4.70
C PHE A 77 -6.62 13.84 5.01
N GLU A 78 -5.87 14.34 4.01
CA GLU A 78 -4.44 14.56 4.13
C GLU A 78 -3.99 15.70 3.20
N ILE A 79 -3.16 16.61 3.69
CA ILE A 79 -2.56 17.70 2.90
C ILE A 79 -1.21 17.21 2.39
N PHE A 80 -0.97 17.35 1.07
CA PHE A 80 0.27 16.88 0.46
C PHE A 80 1.46 17.79 0.79
N PRO A 81 2.47 17.34 1.57
CA PRO A 81 3.61 18.17 1.99
C PRO A 81 4.51 18.60 0.83
N TRP A 82 4.50 17.88 -0.28
CA TRP A 82 5.31 18.19 -1.47
C TRP A 82 4.68 19.20 -2.43
N ARG A 83 3.49 19.73 -2.13
CA ARG A 83 2.81 20.73 -2.96
C ARG A 83 3.18 22.15 -2.50
N PRO A 84 2.91 23.19 -3.34
CA PRO A 84 3.18 24.57 -2.98
C PRO A 84 2.55 24.97 -1.64
N GLN A 85 3.19 25.92 -0.95
CA GLN A 85 2.70 26.47 0.33
C GLN A 85 1.46 27.35 0.15
N GLN A 86 1.28 27.96 -1.03
CA GLN A 86 0.06 28.69 -1.41
C GLN A 86 -0.79 27.81 -2.32
N GLY A 87 -2.11 27.79 -2.05
CA GLY A 87 -3.04 26.96 -2.78
C GLY A 87 -2.71 25.47 -2.61
N LYS A 88 -2.54 25.04 -1.38
CA LYS A 88 -2.21 23.65 -1.02
C LYS A 88 -3.19 22.66 -1.65
N VAL A 89 -2.77 21.43 -1.77
CA VAL A 89 -3.56 20.34 -2.30
C VAL A 89 -3.74 19.29 -1.21
N ALA A 90 -4.99 18.94 -0.92
CA ALA A 90 -5.33 17.82 -0.04
C ALA A 90 -5.94 16.65 -0.82
N ARG A 91 -6.10 15.54 -0.16
CA ARG A 91 -6.80 14.37 -0.71
C ARG A 91 -7.82 13.83 0.27
N LEU A 92 -8.80 13.10 -0.28
CA LEU A 92 -9.69 12.18 0.42
C LEU A 92 -9.73 10.87 -0.37
N ILE A 93 -9.59 9.75 0.30
CA ILE A 93 -9.82 8.44 -0.32
C ILE A 93 -11.32 8.19 -0.31
N CYS A 94 -11.83 7.68 -1.42
CA CYS A 94 -13.25 7.50 -1.65
C CYS A 94 -13.58 6.04 -1.88
N ASP A 95 -14.76 5.64 -1.44
CA ASP A 95 -15.44 4.46 -1.92
C ASP A 95 -16.24 4.80 -3.18
N VAL A 96 -16.51 3.81 -4.03
CA VAL A 96 -17.32 3.98 -5.24
C VAL A 96 -18.72 3.45 -4.99
N TYR A 97 -19.73 4.25 -5.36
CA TYR A 97 -21.15 3.95 -5.17
C TYR A 97 -21.94 4.11 -6.46
N ARG A 98 -23.00 3.31 -6.61
CA ARG A 98 -23.96 3.43 -7.70
C ARG A 98 -24.88 4.65 -7.49
N PRO A 99 -25.59 5.10 -8.55
CA PRO A 99 -26.56 6.20 -8.46
C PRO A 99 -27.70 5.97 -7.47
N ASP A 100 -28.05 4.72 -7.20
CA ASP A 100 -29.09 4.33 -6.23
C ASP A 100 -28.61 4.35 -4.78
N GLY A 101 -27.33 4.70 -4.53
CA GLY A 101 -26.72 4.75 -3.21
C GLY A 101 -26.24 3.40 -2.69
N THR A 102 -26.21 2.36 -3.51
CA THR A 102 -25.60 1.08 -3.14
C THR A 102 -24.09 1.09 -3.42
N PRO A 103 -23.25 0.41 -2.59
CA PRO A 103 -21.83 0.26 -2.88
C PRO A 103 -21.60 -0.44 -4.22
N TYR A 104 -20.55 -0.03 -4.92
CA TYR A 104 -20.15 -0.70 -6.16
C TYR A 104 -19.29 -1.92 -5.83
N GLU A 105 -19.78 -3.13 -6.16
CA GLU A 105 -19.21 -4.40 -5.72
C GLU A 105 -17.82 -4.69 -6.32
N VAL A 106 -17.45 -3.99 -7.37
CA VAL A 106 -16.15 -4.14 -8.04
C VAL A 106 -15.09 -3.21 -7.43
N ASP A 107 -15.49 -2.24 -6.59
CA ASP A 107 -14.57 -1.39 -5.86
C ASP A 107 -13.69 -2.23 -4.91
N PRO A 108 -12.35 -2.27 -5.10
CA PRO A 108 -11.46 -3.06 -4.24
C PRO A 108 -11.56 -2.68 -2.75
N ARG A 109 -11.81 -1.40 -2.47
CA ARG A 109 -11.96 -0.90 -1.09
C ARG A 109 -13.25 -1.42 -0.45
N TYR A 110 -14.33 -1.49 -1.22
CA TYR A 110 -15.58 -2.13 -0.76
C TYR A 110 -15.42 -3.62 -0.52
N VAL A 111 -14.72 -4.34 -1.43
CA VAL A 111 -14.44 -5.78 -1.24
C VAL A 111 -13.70 -6.04 0.07
N LEU A 112 -12.68 -5.21 0.38
CA LEU A 112 -11.96 -5.30 1.64
C LEU A 112 -12.85 -4.99 2.85
N LYS A 113 -13.66 -3.93 2.79
CA LYS A 113 -14.62 -3.58 3.87
C LYS A 113 -15.60 -4.71 4.14
N LYS A 114 -16.07 -5.39 3.09
CA LYS A 114 -16.96 -6.55 3.23
C LYS A 114 -16.28 -7.70 3.96
N ALA A 115 -15.05 -8.04 3.59
CA ALA A 115 -14.28 -9.09 4.28
C ALA A 115 -13.98 -8.73 5.74
N ILE A 116 -13.69 -7.44 6.03
CA ILE A 116 -13.52 -6.95 7.40
C ILE A 116 -14.81 -7.10 8.21
N ALA A 117 -15.96 -6.76 7.62
CA ALA A 117 -17.26 -6.89 8.30
C ALA A 117 -17.58 -8.36 8.61
N GLU A 118 -17.35 -9.28 7.66
CA GLU A 118 -17.53 -10.72 7.87
C GLU A 118 -16.61 -11.24 8.98
N ALA A 119 -15.35 -10.80 9.06
CA ALA A 119 -14.44 -11.15 10.15
C ALA A 119 -14.89 -10.57 11.49
N ALA A 120 -15.45 -9.37 11.51
CA ALA A 120 -15.96 -8.72 12.71
C ALA A 120 -17.21 -9.43 13.28
N GLU A 121 -18.08 -10.01 12.44
CA GLU A 121 -19.20 -10.85 12.88
C GLU A 121 -18.72 -12.07 13.67
N GLU A 122 -17.56 -12.61 13.32
CA GLU A 122 -16.89 -13.70 14.05
C GLU A 122 -16.03 -13.20 15.24
N GLY A 123 -16.02 -11.89 15.49
CA GLY A 123 -15.32 -11.24 16.59
C GLY A 123 -13.82 -11.01 16.34
N TYR A 124 -13.38 -11.02 15.08
CA TYR A 124 -11.98 -10.78 14.71
C TYR A 124 -11.73 -9.40 14.12
N THR A 125 -10.58 -8.85 14.46
CA THR A 125 -9.99 -7.70 13.76
C THR A 125 -8.68 -8.15 13.11
N MET A 126 -8.50 -7.82 11.82
CA MET A 126 -7.30 -8.13 11.05
C MET A 126 -6.34 -6.95 11.07
N ASN A 127 -5.08 -7.21 11.47
CA ASN A 127 -3.98 -6.28 11.32
C ASN A 127 -3.02 -6.78 10.23
N VAL A 128 -2.49 -5.82 9.47
CA VAL A 128 -1.64 -6.08 8.30
C VAL A 128 -0.41 -5.18 8.36
N GLY A 129 0.79 -5.75 8.18
CA GLY A 129 2.04 -5.03 8.08
C GLY A 129 2.75 -5.39 6.77
N PRO A 130 2.72 -4.53 5.76
CA PRO A 130 3.45 -4.77 4.51
C PRO A 130 4.91 -4.34 4.64
N GLU A 131 5.80 -5.08 4.00
CA GLU A 131 7.21 -4.73 3.74
C GLU A 131 7.35 -4.58 2.24
N CYS A 132 7.56 -3.36 1.75
CA CYS A 132 7.41 -3.07 0.33
C CYS A 132 8.75 -2.69 -0.30
N GLU A 133 9.28 -3.58 -1.13
CA GLU A 133 10.50 -3.35 -1.89
C GLU A 133 10.21 -2.63 -3.22
N PHE A 134 11.15 -1.81 -3.64
CA PHE A 134 11.08 -1.06 -4.91
C PHE A 134 12.46 -0.76 -5.47
N PHE A 135 12.51 -0.39 -6.75
CA PHE A 135 13.75 0.03 -7.40
C PHE A 135 13.72 1.52 -7.73
N LEU A 136 14.89 2.16 -7.64
CA LEU A 136 15.16 3.52 -8.07
C LEU A 136 16.14 3.51 -9.24
N PHE A 137 15.62 3.68 -10.44
CA PHE A 137 16.43 3.73 -11.67
C PHE A 137 16.62 5.16 -12.18
N HIS A 138 17.62 5.38 -13.02
CA HIS A 138 17.76 6.61 -13.76
C HIS A 138 16.63 6.74 -14.80
N THR A 139 16.26 7.98 -15.10
CA THR A 139 15.50 8.29 -16.32
C THR A 139 16.48 8.49 -17.46
N ASP A 140 16.01 8.39 -18.70
CA ASP A 140 16.80 8.82 -19.86
C ASP A 140 16.82 10.36 -20.01
N ASP A 141 17.46 10.85 -21.07
CA ASP A 141 17.60 12.28 -21.32
C ASP A 141 16.27 12.98 -21.61
N ASP A 142 15.25 12.22 -22.02
CA ASP A 142 13.87 12.70 -22.23
C ASP A 142 13.00 12.58 -20.96
N GLY A 143 13.58 12.08 -19.86
CA GLY A 143 12.88 11.84 -18.57
C GLY A 143 12.00 10.59 -18.58
N LEU A 144 12.17 9.69 -19.54
CA LEU A 144 11.43 8.44 -19.61
C LEU A 144 12.00 7.38 -18.65
N PRO A 145 11.17 6.45 -18.16
CA PRO A 145 11.60 5.37 -17.28
C PRO A 145 12.62 4.45 -17.93
N THR A 146 13.69 4.12 -17.20
CA THR A 146 14.65 3.08 -17.59
C THR A 146 14.82 2.03 -16.51
N THR A 147 15.65 1.00 -16.76
CA THR A 147 16.15 0.05 -15.75
C THR A 147 17.66 0.22 -15.52
N LEU A 148 18.20 1.39 -15.85
CA LEU A 148 19.62 1.70 -15.72
C LEU A 148 19.93 2.18 -14.32
N THR A 149 21.05 1.72 -13.78
CA THR A 149 21.65 2.21 -12.55
C THR A 149 23.17 2.15 -12.66
N HIS A 150 23.85 3.11 -12.06
CA HIS A 150 25.31 3.10 -11.86
C HIS A 150 25.69 2.58 -10.47
N GLU A 151 24.71 2.32 -9.65
CA GLU A 151 24.86 1.83 -8.29
C GLU A 151 25.36 0.39 -8.28
N LYS A 152 26.16 0.08 -7.27
CA LYS A 152 26.68 -1.27 -7.02
C LYS A 152 26.48 -1.70 -5.56
N ALA A 153 25.67 -0.96 -4.82
CA ALA A 153 25.36 -1.28 -3.43
C ALA A 153 24.58 -2.60 -3.34
N GLY A 154 24.72 -3.23 -2.20
CA GLY A 154 24.02 -4.43 -1.80
C GLY A 154 23.31 -4.24 -0.45
N TYR A 155 22.97 -5.35 0.19
CA TYR A 155 22.14 -5.37 1.39
C TYR A 155 22.78 -4.60 2.55
N PHE A 156 22.06 -3.59 3.05
CA PHE A 156 22.48 -2.68 4.12
C PHE A 156 23.73 -1.82 3.84
N ASP A 157 24.15 -1.71 2.59
CA ASP A 157 25.21 -0.78 2.24
C ASP A 157 24.76 0.67 2.48
N VAL A 158 25.75 1.53 2.69
CA VAL A 158 25.58 2.96 3.02
C VAL A 158 26.20 3.83 1.95
N GLY A 159 25.95 5.14 1.98
CA GLY A 159 26.67 6.07 1.13
C GLY A 159 28.21 5.99 1.37
N PRO A 160 29.05 6.07 0.32
CA PRO A 160 28.72 6.51 -1.04
C PRO A 160 28.31 5.37 -2.01
N LEU A 161 28.14 4.12 -1.56
CA LEU A 161 27.72 3.03 -2.43
C LEU A 161 26.22 3.10 -2.75
N ASP A 162 25.40 3.37 -1.73
CA ASP A 162 23.97 3.62 -1.87
C ASP A 162 23.71 5.02 -2.46
N LEU A 163 23.43 5.08 -3.76
CA LEU A 163 23.16 6.34 -4.45
C LEU A 163 21.71 6.80 -4.28
N GLY A 164 20.83 5.93 -3.82
CA GLY A 164 19.42 6.23 -3.56
C GLY A 164 19.13 6.76 -2.15
N GLU A 165 20.13 6.80 -1.25
CA GLU A 165 19.97 7.16 0.17
C GLU A 165 19.25 8.50 0.38
N ASN A 166 19.64 9.55 -0.35
CA ASN A 166 19.01 10.86 -0.22
C ASN A 166 17.54 10.88 -0.66
N ALA A 167 17.22 10.20 -1.77
CA ALA A 167 15.84 10.08 -2.23
C ALA A 167 15.01 9.28 -1.21
N ARG A 168 15.54 8.17 -0.71
CA ARG A 168 14.88 7.33 0.30
C ARG A 168 14.67 8.09 1.62
N ARG A 169 15.66 8.87 2.07
CA ARG A 169 15.52 9.76 3.23
C ARG A 169 14.38 10.76 3.06
N ASP A 170 14.29 11.42 1.91
CA ASP A 170 13.23 12.40 1.66
C ASP A 170 11.85 11.72 1.53
N MET A 171 11.80 10.47 1.05
CA MET A 171 10.57 9.65 1.09
C MET A 171 10.13 9.38 2.52
N VAL A 172 11.05 8.94 3.39
CA VAL A 172 10.78 8.69 4.81
C VAL A 172 10.23 9.93 5.49
N LEU A 173 10.93 11.06 5.40
CA LEU A 173 10.48 12.32 6.03
C LEU A 173 9.11 12.77 5.51
N THR A 174 8.88 12.64 4.20
CA THR A 174 7.57 12.96 3.61
C THR A 174 6.45 12.05 4.13
N LEU A 175 6.73 10.76 4.31
CA LEU A 175 5.78 9.80 4.88
C LEU A 175 5.50 10.10 6.36
N GLU A 176 6.53 10.43 7.14
CA GLU A 176 6.37 10.86 8.54
C GLU A 176 5.55 12.13 8.66
N ASP A 177 5.77 13.13 7.78
CA ASP A 177 4.93 14.35 7.70
C ASP A 177 3.46 14.03 7.40
N MET A 178 3.17 12.90 6.75
CA MET A 178 1.83 12.36 6.49
C MET A 178 1.33 11.38 7.57
N GLY A 179 1.99 11.33 8.73
CA GLY A 179 1.56 10.54 9.87
C GLY A 179 1.90 9.05 9.81
N PHE A 180 2.81 8.64 8.91
CA PHE A 180 3.32 7.26 8.92
C PHE A 180 4.32 7.07 10.06
N GLU A 181 4.24 5.94 10.74
CA GLU A 181 5.28 5.50 11.67
C GLU A 181 6.25 4.57 10.91
N ILE A 182 7.39 5.12 10.49
CA ILE A 182 8.40 4.36 9.74
C ILE A 182 9.21 3.50 10.71
N THR A 183 9.31 2.21 10.41
CA THR A 183 10.02 1.23 11.27
C THR A 183 11.39 0.90 10.75
N SER A 184 11.62 0.89 9.45
CA SER A 184 12.94 0.72 8.84
C SER A 184 13.03 1.33 7.45
N SER A 185 14.26 1.62 7.02
CA SER A 185 14.58 2.12 5.69
C SER A 185 16.02 1.72 5.35
N HIS A 186 16.20 0.91 4.30
CA HIS A 186 17.53 0.39 3.95
C HIS A 186 17.68 0.09 2.46
N HIS A 187 18.93 -0.12 2.04
CA HIS A 187 19.25 -0.66 0.72
C HIS A 187 19.04 -2.17 0.71
N GLU A 188 18.48 -2.70 -0.36
CA GLU A 188 18.24 -4.12 -0.58
C GLU A 188 19.40 -4.82 -1.31
N ILE A 189 19.22 -6.14 -1.60
CA ILE A 189 20.29 -7.00 -2.14
C ILE A 189 20.69 -6.56 -3.55
N ALA A 190 19.73 -6.21 -4.40
CA ALA A 190 20.02 -5.82 -5.78
C ALA A 190 20.45 -4.35 -5.88
N PRO A 191 21.38 -4.01 -6.80
CA PRO A 191 21.66 -2.62 -7.12
C PRO A 191 20.40 -1.84 -7.46
N ALA A 192 20.24 -0.65 -6.87
CA ALA A 192 19.08 0.23 -6.95
C ALA A 192 17.81 -0.29 -6.27
N GLN A 193 17.88 -1.35 -5.49
CA GLN A 193 16.76 -1.90 -4.75
C GLN A 193 16.73 -1.36 -3.32
N HIS A 194 15.57 -0.92 -2.88
CA HIS A 194 15.34 -0.29 -1.58
C HIS A 194 14.10 -0.87 -0.92
N GLU A 195 14.04 -0.73 0.39
CA GLU A 195 12.86 -1.05 1.20
C GLU A 195 12.61 0.06 2.22
N ILE A 196 11.35 0.37 2.43
CA ILE A 196 10.88 1.23 3.51
C ILE A 196 9.70 0.52 4.15
N ASP A 197 9.82 0.23 5.44
CA ASP A 197 8.77 -0.43 6.21
C ASP A 197 8.09 0.59 7.11
N PHE A 198 6.78 0.45 7.24
CA PHE A 198 5.98 1.23 8.17
C PHE A 198 5.15 0.32 9.08
N ARG A 199 4.79 0.85 10.24
CA ARG A 199 4.06 0.11 11.24
C ARG A 199 2.76 -0.48 10.68
N TYR A 200 2.45 -1.70 11.12
CA TYR A 200 1.17 -2.36 10.85
C TYR A 200 -0.02 -1.60 11.44
N ASP A 201 -1.16 -1.75 10.84
CA ASP A 201 -2.44 -1.20 11.31
C ASP A 201 -3.59 -2.12 10.90
N GLU A 202 -4.83 -1.75 11.22
CA GLU A 202 -6.02 -2.44 10.72
C GLU A 202 -6.01 -2.52 9.18
N ALA A 203 -6.55 -3.59 8.64
CA ALA A 203 -6.41 -3.95 7.23
C ALA A 203 -6.81 -2.83 6.25
N LEU A 204 -7.88 -2.08 6.51
CA LEU A 204 -8.31 -0.99 5.64
C LEU A 204 -7.33 0.19 5.69
N VAL A 205 -6.89 0.56 6.90
CA VAL A 205 -5.91 1.63 7.12
C VAL A 205 -4.61 1.31 6.40
N THR A 206 -4.12 0.08 6.56
CA THR A 206 -2.89 -0.39 5.90
C THR A 206 -3.02 -0.40 4.37
N ALA A 207 -4.16 -0.81 3.83
CA ALA A 207 -4.39 -0.78 2.38
C ALA A 207 -4.36 0.65 1.82
N ASP A 208 -5.03 1.60 2.48
CA ASP A 208 -5.01 3.03 2.13
C ASP A 208 -3.60 3.62 2.26
N ASN A 209 -2.87 3.24 3.32
CA ASN A 209 -1.48 3.64 3.55
C ASN A 209 -0.55 3.08 2.47
N LEU A 210 -0.69 1.83 2.06
CA LEU A 210 0.13 1.24 0.99
C LEU A 210 -0.05 1.97 -0.35
N MET A 211 -1.28 2.35 -0.70
CA MET A 211 -1.54 3.13 -1.90
C MET A 211 -0.93 4.52 -1.82
N THR A 212 -1.01 5.16 -0.65
CA THR A 212 -0.37 6.45 -0.36
C THR A 212 1.15 6.34 -0.44
N PHE A 213 1.74 5.33 0.19
CA PHE A 213 3.17 5.01 0.15
C PHE A 213 3.68 4.92 -1.29
N LYS A 214 3.03 4.13 -2.13
CA LYS A 214 3.43 3.98 -3.55
C LYS A 214 3.39 5.32 -4.31
N MET A 215 2.42 6.16 -4.01
CA MET A 215 2.31 7.49 -4.60
C MET A 215 3.44 8.42 -4.12
N VAL A 216 3.74 8.43 -2.83
CA VAL A 216 4.83 9.23 -2.24
C VAL A 216 6.17 8.83 -2.82
N VAL A 217 6.51 7.53 -2.79
CA VAL A 217 7.77 6.99 -3.32
C VAL A 217 7.99 7.42 -4.77
N LYS A 218 6.98 7.25 -5.64
CA LYS A 218 7.08 7.67 -7.05
C LYS A 218 7.21 9.19 -7.21
N THR A 219 6.50 9.96 -6.40
CA THR A 219 6.51 11.42 -6.46
C THR A 219 7.87 11.98 -6.04
N ILE A 220 8.39 11.50 -4.91
CA ILE A 220 9.68 11.96 -4.40
C ILE A 220 10.83 11.47 -5.28
N ALA A 221 10.81 10.22 -5.76
CA ALA A 221 11.80 9.73 -6.72
C ALA A 221 11.89 10.65 -7.95
N LYS A 222 10.74 11.03 -8.52
CA LYS A 222 10.69 11.95 -9.68
C LYS A 222 11.33 13.31 -9.38
N ARG A 223 11.20 13.82 -8.14
CA ARG A 223 11.84 15.10 -7.73
C ARG A 223 13.36 14.96 -7.64
N HIS A 224 13.88 13.76 -7.42
CA HIS A 224 15.30 13.44 -7.45
C HIS A 224 15.82 13.03 -8.84
N GLY A 225 14.99 13.15 -9.90
CA GLY A 225 15.37 12.72 -11.26
C GLY A 225 15.45 11.20 -11.42
N LEU A 226 14.78 10.46 -10.54
CA LEU A 226 14.75 9.00 -10.52
C LEU A 226 13.37 8.46 -10.92
N HIS A 227 13.37 7.24 -11.45
CA HIS A 227 12.18 6.45 -11.71
C HIS A 227 12.02 5.37 -10.63
N ALA A 228 11.01 5.49 -9.78
CA ALA A 228 10.65 4.45 -8.82
C ALA A 228 9.69 3.43 -9.46
N THR A 229 10.01 2.15 -9.32
CA THR A 229 9.16 1.06 -9.79
C THR A 229 8.96 -0.02 -8.74
N PHE A 230 7.72 -0.49 -8.63
CA PHE A 230 7.31 -1.65 -7.83
C PHE A 230 7.13 -2.89 -8.71
N MET A 231 7.72 -2.90 -9.89
CA MET A 231 7.68 -4.03 -10.81
C MET A 231 8.32 -5.26 -10.16
N PRO A 232 7.63 -6.42 -10.12
CA PRO A 232 8.14 -7.62 -9.43
C PRO A 232 9.52 -8.08 -9.89
N LYS A 233 9.81 -7.97 -11.20
CA LYS A 233 11.10 -8.38 -11.77
C LYS A 233 11.52 -7.39 -12.87
N PRO A 234 12.07 -6.21 -12.51
CA PRO A 234 12.46 -5.22 -13.51
C PRO A 234 13.70 -5.61 -14.33
N ARG A 235 14.55 -6.47 -13.76
CA ARG A 235 15.76 -7.00 -14.41
C ARG A 235 15.84 -8.50 -14.21
N THR A 236 16.25 -9.24 -15.22
CA THR A 236 16.26 -10.73 -15.23
C THR A 236 17.38 -11.31 -14.38
N GLU A 237 18.54 -10.67 -14.34
CA GLU A 237 19.78 -11.21 -13.76
C GLU A 237 20.00 -10.81 -12.30
N THR A 238 18.98 -10.29 -11.61
CA THR A 238 19.11 -9.84 -10.22
C THR A 238 17.85 -10.15 -9.43
N TYR A 239 17.83 -9.82 -8.15
CA TYR A 239 16.66 -9.95 -7.28
C TYR A 239 15.50 -9.12 -7.79
N GLY A 240 14.29 -9.46 -7.41
CA GLY A 240 13.08 -8.71 -7.75
C GLY A 240 12.42 -8.12 -6.51
N SER A 241 11.45 -7.24 -6.71
CA SER A 241 10.71 -6.63 -5.59
C SER A 241 9.76 -7.62 -4.95
N GLY A 242 9.93 -7.84 -3.65
CA GLY A 242 8.95 -8.49 -2.78
C GLY A 242 7.96 -7.49 -2.21
N MET A 243 6.85 -8.03 -1.72
CA MET A 243 5.98 -7.38 -0.77
C MET A 243 5.56 -8.43 0.24
N HIS A 244 6.31 -8.53 1.33
CA HIS A 244 5.96 -9.41 2.42
C HIS A 244 4.76 -8.83 3.16
N ILE A 245 3.81 -9.67 3.53
CA ILE A 245 2.62 -9.26 4.26
C ILE A 245 2.59 -10.01 5.59
N ASN A 246 2.85 -9.29 6.67
CA ASN A 246 2.69 -9.79 8.03
C ASN A 246 1.22 -9.67 8.41
N LEU A 247 0.64 -10.77 8.87
CA LEU A 247 -0.78 -10.87 9.18
C LEU A 247 -0.98 -11.28 10.64
N SER A 248 -1.91 -10.62 11.31
CA SER A 248 -2.40 -11.08 12.62
C SER A 248 -3.89 -10.84 12.77
N LEU A 249 -4.55 -11.75 13.51
CA LEU A 249 -5.92 -11.56 13.97
C LEU A 249 -5.91 -11.25 15.46
N SER A 250 -6.73 -10.30 15.86
CA SER A 250 -7.03 -10.07 17.28
C SER A 250 -8.49 -10.36 17.58
N ARG A 251 -8.77 -10.83 18.80
CA ARG A 251 -10.10 -10.98 19.36
C ARG A 251 -10.13 -10.29 20.71
N ASN A 252 -11.02 -9.33 20.90
CA ASN A 252 -11.07 -8.49 22.11
C ASN A 252 -9.72 -7.85 22.48
N GLY A 253 -8.95 -7.39 21.48
CA GLY A 253 -7.64 -6.77 21.66
C GLY A 253 -6.50 -7.73 22.00
N VAL A 254 -6.74 -9.06 22.00
CA VAL A 254 -5.72 -10.09 22.23
C VAL A 254 -5.37 -10.79 20.92
N ASN A 255 -4.09 -11.02 20.67
CA ASN A 255 -3.62 -11.73 19.47
C ASN A 255 -4.19 -13.17 19.47
N ALA A 256 -5.02 -13.46 18.47
CA ALA A 256 -5.69 -14.76 18.35
C ALA A 256 -4.76 -15.86 17.81
N PHE A 257 -3.60 -15.51 17.24
CA PHE A 257 -2.65 -16.51 16.71
C PHE A 257 -1.68 -17.04 17.74
N GLN A 258 -1.57 -16.42 18.92
CA GLN A 258 -0.58 -16.79 19.92
C GLN A 258 -1.13 -17.82 20.93
N SER A 259 -0.31 -18.82 21.27
CA SER A 259 -0.53 -19.76 22.36
C SER A 259 0.77 -20.10 23.06
N ALA A 260 0.80 -20.01 24.39
CA ALA A 260 1.96 -20.40 25.18
C ALA A 260 2.10 -21.94 25.31
N ASP A 261 1.04 -22.67 25.08
CA ASP A 261 0.98 -24.13 25.27
C ASP A 261 1.45 -24.91 24.03
N ASP A 262 1.62 -24.24 22.89
CA ASP A 262 2.06 -24.86 21.66
C ASP A 262 3.58 -24.71 21.46
N LYS A 263 4.26 -25.74 20.96
CA LYS A 263 5.71 -25.75 20.72
C LYS A 263 6.18 -24.69 19.71
N ASN A 264 5.29 -24.26 18.81
CA ASN A 264 5.55 -23.24 17.81
C ASN A 264 5.01 -21.85 18.22
N GLY A 265 4.38 -21.75 19.40
CA GLY A 265 3.75 -20.54 19.88
C GLY A 265 2.43 -20.18 19.19
N LEU A 266 1.85 -21.09 18.39
CA LEU A 266 0.64 -20.85 17.62
C LEU A 266 -0.61 -21.41 18.30
N SER A 267 -1.69 -20.64 18.26
CA SER A 267 -3.00 -21.09 18.67
C SER A 267 -3.64 -22.01 17.61
N ARG A 268 -4.75 -22.62 17.99
CA ARG A 268 -5.56 -23.42 17.07
C ARG A 268 -6.11 -22.57 15.91
N GLU A 269 -6.52 -21.33 16.20
CA GLU A 269 -6.94 -20.34 15.21
C GLU A 269 -5.81 -20.01 14.24
N GLY A 270 -4.57 -19.83 14.72
CA GLY A 270 -3.39 -19.62 13.90
C GLY A 270 -3.16 -20.76 12.91
N TYR A 271 -3.25 -22.01 13.38
CA TYR A 271 -3.15 -23.18 12.49
C TYR A 271 -4.27 -23.25 11.46
N TYR A 272 -5.51 -22.91 11.84
CA TYR A 272 -6.64 -22.89 10.90
C TYR A 272 -6.47 -21.81 9.84
N PHE A 273 -6.00 -20.63 10.22
CA PHE A 273 -5.72 -19.53 9.29
C PHE A 273 -4.65 -19.94 8.27
N ILE A 274 -3.53 -20.49 8.73
CA ILE A 274 -2.46 -21.02 7.85
C ILE A 274 -3.03 -22.10 6.92
N GLY A 275 -3.80 -23.05 7.46
CA GLY A 275 -4.45 -24.09 6.67
C GLY A 275 -5.39 -23.52 5.60
N GLY A 276 -6.11 -22.46 5.90
CA GLY A 276 -6.95 -21.73 4.96
C GLY A 276 -6.13 -21.08 3.84
N LEU A 277 -5.05 -20.38 4.18
CA LEU A 277 -4.13 -19.80 3.20
C LEU A 277 -3.55 -20.88 2.28
N MET A 278 -3.04 -21.98 2.84
CA MET A 278 -2.46 -23.08 2.06
C MET A 278 -3.48 -23.71 1.12
N LYS A 279 -4.73 -23.89 1.56
CA LYS A 279 -5.81 -24.42 0.73
C LYS A 279 -6.12 -23.53 -0.46
N HIS A 280 -6.09 -22.22 -0.29
CA HIS A 280 -6.53 -21.23 -1.27
C HIS A 280 -5.38 -20.52 -2.00
N ILE A 281 -4.11 -20.83 -1.68
CA ILE A 281 -2.94 -20.09 -2.19
C ILE A 281 -2.90 -20.00 -3.72
N LYS A 282 -3.31 -21.03 -4.43
CA LYS A 282 -3.34 -21.02 -5.90
C LYS A 282 -4.34 -20.01 -6.46
N ALA A 283 -5.50 -19.86 -5.82
CA ALA A 283 -6.49 -18.87 -6.20
C ALA A 283 -6.03 -17.46 -5.77
N ILE A 284 -5.47 -17.33 -4.57
CA ILE A 284 -4.91 -16.07 -4.06
C ILE A 284 -3.81 -15.55 -4.99
N THR A 285 -2.97 -16.45 -5.52
CA THR A 285 -1.85 -16.07 -6.40
C THR A 285 -2.29 -15.29 -7.64
N CYS A 286 -3.46 -15.55 -8.21
CA CYS A 286 -3.93 -14.77 -9.37
C CYS A 286 -4.24 -13.29 -9.02
N ILE A 287 -4.53 -13.00 -7.76
CA ILE A 287 -4.77 -11.63 -7.27
C ILE A 287 -3.45 -10.99 -6.79
N THR A 288 -2.65 -11.73 -6.02
CA THR A 288 -1.40 -11.20 -5.44
C THR A 288 -0.26 -11.12 -6.46
N ASN A 289 -0.35 -11.84 -7.56
CA ASN A 289 0.65 -11.88 -8.64
C ASN A 289 -0.04 -11.76 -10.03
N PRO A 290 -0.70 -10.61 -10.31
CA PRO A 290 -1.66 -10.50 -11.41
C PRO A 290 -1.02 -10.30 -12.78
N THR A 291 0.30 -10.06 -12.87
CA THR A 291 0.96 -9.74 -14.13
C THR A 291 1.90 -10.84 -14.60
N VAL A 292 2.17 -10.88 -15.90
CA VAL A 292 3.21 -11.77 -16.45
C VAL A 292 4.57 -11.53 -15.79
N ASN A 293 4.88 -10.30 -15.45
CA ASN A 293 6.13 -9.95 -14.77
C ASN A 293 6.20 -10.54 -13.35
N SER A 294 5.09 -10.69 -12.65
CA SER A 294 5.04 -11.35 -11.34
C SER A 294 5.62 -12.77 -11.40
N TYR A 295 5.27 -13.51 -12.44
CA TYR A 295 5.75 -14.90 -12.62
C TYR A 295 7.22 -14.98 -13.06
N LYS A 296 7.77 -13.93 -13.66
CA LYS A 296 9.21 -13.84 -13.94
C LYS A 296 10.07 -13.73 -12.67
N ARG A 297 9.46 -13.33 -11.55
CA ARG A 297 10.13 -13.29 -10.23
C ARG A 297 10.30 -14.71 -9.64
N PHE A 298 9.42 -15.65 -9.94
CA PHE A 298 9.40 -16.99 -9.35
C PHE A 298 10.46 -17.91 -9.98
N VAL A 299 11.72 -17.53 -9.86
CA VAL A 299 12.86 -18.31 -10.34
C VAL A 299 13.83 -18.60 -9.21
N PRO A 300 14.45 -19.81 -9.16
CA PRO A 300 15.42 -20.17 -8.12
C PRO A 300 16.62 -19.21 -8.07
N GLY A 301 17.16 -18.97 -6.87
CA GLY A 301 18.41 -18.24 -6.67
C GLY A 301 18.29 -16.75 -6.46
N TYR A 302 17.07 -16.20 -6.34
CA TYR A 302 16.84 -14.76 -6.18
C TYR A 302 15.84 -14.42 -5.04
N ASP A 303 15.85 -15.19 -3.95
CA ASP A 303 14.97 -15.02 -2.79
C ASP A 303 13.49 -14.85 -3.14
N ALA A 304 13.03 -15.63 -4.11
CA ALA A 304 11.65 -15.64 -4.55
C ALA A 304 10.96 -16.96 -4.17
N PRO A 305 9.67 -16.95 -3.88
CA PRO A 305 8.93 -18.15 -3.57
C PRO A 305 8.81 -19.03 -4.83
N VAL A 306 9.55 -20.14 -4.87
CA VAL A 306 9.49 -21.13 -5.95
C VAL A 306 8.71 -22.37 -5.56
N TYR A 307 8.36 -22.49 -4.27
CA TYR A 307 7.58 -23.59 -3.69
C TYR A 307 6.49 -23.04 -2.77
N ILE A 308 5.40 -23.76 -2.66
CA ILE A 308 4.42 -23.54 -1.58
C ILE A 308 5.04 -24.14 -0.31
N CYS A 309 5.59 -23.31 0.57
CA CYS A 309 6.18 -23.76 1.82
C CYS A 309 5.63 -22.96 3.01
N LEU A 310 5.64 -23.58 4.17
CA LEU A 310 5.46 -22.87 5.43
C LEU A 310 6.73 -22.10 5.76
N LEU A 311 6.61 -20.95 6.39
CA LEU A 311 7.67 -20.05 6.86
C LEU A 311 8.86 -20.75 7.56
N TYR A 312 8.65 -21.92 8.11
CA TYR A 312 9.66 -22.74 8.79
C TYR A 312 10.75 -23.32 7.88
N THR A 313 10.55 -23.30 6.60
CA THR A 313 11.47 -23.90 5.62
C THR A 313 12.17 -22.89 4.75
N SER A 314 11.90 -21.59 4.95
CA SER A 314 12.66 -20.54 4.28
C SER A 314 14.08 -20.51 4.86
N PRO A 315 15.12 -20.64 4.05
CA PRO A 315 16.50 -20.58 4.51
C PRO A 315 16.97 -19.15 4.83
N SER A 316 16.09 -18.14 4.67
CA SER A 316 16.47 -16.75 4.90
C SER A 316 16.69 -16.47 6.40
N PRO A 317 17.86 -15.96 6.79
CA PRO A 317 18.10 -15.49 8.16
C PRO A 317 17.11 -14.40 8.59
N ARG A 318 16.55 -13.68 7.64
CA ARG A 318 15.56 -12.61 7.78
C ARG A 318 14.25 -13.14 8.36
N ASP A 319 13.76 -14.28 7.86
CA ASP A 319 12.54 -14.90 8.34
C ASP A 319 12.67 -15.43 9.78
N ARG A 320 13.89 -15.75 10.22
CA ARG A 320 14.16 -16.20 11.60
C ARG A 320 14.12 -15.08 12.64
N THR A 321 14.46 -13.85 12.26
CA THR A 321 14.55 -12.71 13.19
C THR A 321 13.26 -11.89 13.26
N ARG A 322 12.44 -11.88 12.20
CA ARG A 322 11.23 -11.07 12.10
C ARG A 322 9.93 -11.81 12.44
N SER A 323 9.94 -13.13 12.56
CA SER A 323 8.78 -13.90 13.04
C SER A 323 8.47 -13.69 14.53
N ARG A 324 9.28 -12.90 15.23
CA ARG A 324 8.98 -12.43 16.58
C ARG A 324 8.38 -11.02 16.48
N MET A 325 7.07 -10.95 16.29
CA MET A 325 6.36 -9.75 16.70
C MET A 325 6.73 -9.48 18.16
N PRO A 326 7.09 -8.23 18.53
CA PRO A 326 7.32 -7.93 19.94
C PRO A 326 6.08 -8.31 20.74
N SER A 327 6.26 -8.99 21.85
CA SER A 327 5.20 -9.38 22.77
C SER A 327 4.62 -8.21 23.57
N SER A 328 4.74 -6.98 23.02
CA SER A 328 4.23 -5.76 23.63
C SER A 328 3.66 -4.84 22.56
N ALA A 329 2.42 -5.10 22.23
CA ALA A 329 1.47 -4.09 21.81
C ALA A 329 0.06 -4.58 22.15
#